data_7c2067a68d82cf478c41eaaf818ee269
#
_entry.id   7c2067a68d82cf478c41eaaf818ee269
#
_cell.length_a   1.000
_cell.length_b   1.000
_cell.length_c   1.000
_cell.angle_alpha   90.00
_cell.angle_beta   90.00
_cell.angle_gamma   90.00
#
_symmetry.space_group_name_H-M   'P 1'
#
loop_
_entity.id
_entity.type
_entity.pdbx_description
1 polymer ?
#
loop_
_entity_poly.entity_id
_entity_poly.type
_entity_poly.pdbx_seq_one_letter_code
_entity_poly.pdbx_strand_id
1 'polypeptide(L)'
;AISAADQWDTYLFPDDIPINIAMPRDLAQLKTLLPGREVYLVAGSDVIRNASAYRSTQPGSAAEYNHIIFYRGEDADSGRQDFSGLIRGKLRVLTLPAFYETVSSTRIREYVDRGLDISMLVDPVVQSFIYENGLYIREPESKSELSRQELQYHLYLSDAPELPEKMREALLAHPSPIGVTLRQSAELAAWAVGHTIQVRELYDRLGSLEAAREVRQRASGRLLMVDALGFPDGVRDMERCRMLLNELLARSLDGDHTYAVCRCAPENAALREALLQLGFLPIPSGDGVYCVDMRAPVMLLQDVMLTIKQPHHDDPAVKAAVMRARPRLRAALGRMFPGKLLLCFDSELLNQSLMERVQRIGGVDKLAPGERLCRDMCVPYGKILSDVVVPHIVTKTLHAEKCFDADLRRFDILEFPGYSPLRNQVRMLKSFERPVLLVDDLLHNGYRIEKLDKIFREEGFEPEKIVVAILSGRGRDIMQAQGRAVECEYFIPNLHYWVTESLLYPFLGGDSVEGTRSRKRSLPSINLILPYYYPNYFRDAAPERVYALSETALENALEILRALEKAHQEQFASMLTIRRLGEALYRPRLPEQGQCMLHDGSLPASAYLLDSLQQLDRIRRKEPAEHELL
;
A
#
# COMPACT_ATOMS: atom_id res chain seq x y z
N ALA A 1 16.40 27.15 8.91
CA ALA A 1 17.64 27.40 8.16
C ALA A 1 17.50 28.61 7.26
N ILE A 2 16.50 28.69 6.38
CA ILE A 2 16.33 29.82 5.43
C ILE A 2 16.19 31.15 6.15
N SER A 3 15.35 31.26 7.17
CA SER A 3 15.18 32.49 7.95
C SER A 3 16.35 32.80 8.90
N ALA A 4 17.15 31.79 9.23
CA ALA A 4 18.32 31.96 10.10
C ALA A 4 19.60 32.28 9.33
N ALA A 5 19.68 31.97 8.04
CA ALA A 5 20.88 32.12 7.23
C ALA A 5 21.37 33.56 7.12
N ASP A 6 20.44 34.54 7.12
CA ASP A 6 20.75 35.98 7.08
C ASP A 6 21.03 36.59 8.46
N GLN A 7 20.72 35.89 9.55
CA GLN A 7 20.81 36.44 10.92
C GLN A 7 21.98 35.84 11.73
N TRP A 8 22.49 34.69 11.33
CA TRP A 8 23.48 33.91 12.08
C TRP A 8 24.48 33.27 11.14
N ASP A 9 25.66 32.96 11.62
CA ASP A 9 26.65 32.14 10.95
C ASP A 9 26.09 30.70 10.78
N THR A 10 25.21 30.53 9.78
CA THR A 10 24.53 29.26 9.50
C THR A 10 25.07 28.66 8.23
N TYR A 11 25.61 27.45 8.32
CA TYR A 11 26.06 26.65 7.19
C TYR A 11 25.07 25.52 6.91
N LEU A 12 24.61 25.43 5.67
CA LEU A 12 23.76 24.34 5.19
C LEU A 12 24.64 23.36 4.45
N PHE A 13 24.64 22.10 4.88
CA PHE A 13 25.33 21.04 4.14
C PHE A 13 24.70 20.86 2.77
N PRO A 14 25.50 20.74 1.70
CA PRO A 14 25.00 20.38 0.38
C PRO A 14 24.29 19.02 0.41
N ASP A 15 23.31 18.82 -0.48
CA ASP A 15 22.51 17.60 -0.57
C ASP A 15 23.35 16.34 -0.89
N ASP A 16 24.55 16.52 -1.43
CA ASP A 16 25.48 15.46 -1.74
C ASP A 16 26.39 15.04 -0.58
N ILE A 17 26.30 15.76 0.56
CA ILE A 17 27.03 15.44 1.80
C ILE A 17 26.02 15.10 2.89
N PRO A 18 25.43 13.91 2.90
CA PRO A 18 24.50 13.51 3.95
C PRO A 18 25.25 13.31 5.27
N ILE A 19 24.79 13.96 6.33
CA ILE A 19 25.31 13.77 7.68
C ILE A 19 24.27 12.99 8.49
N ASN A 20 24.63 11.78 8.89
CA ASN A 20 23.82 10.95 9.77
C ASN A 20 24.45 10.92 11.17
N ILE A 21 23.83 11.57 12.15
CA ILE A 21 24.34 11.60 13.54
C ILE A 21 24.44 10.24 14.21
N ALA A 22 23.80 9.21 13.66
CA ALA A 22 23.95 7.84 14.13
C ALA A 22 25.26 7.19 13.69
N MET A 23 25.98 7.81 12.73
CA MET A 23 27.18 7.25 12.16
C MET A 23 28.44 7.97 12.67
N PRO A 24 29.32 7.27 13.40
CA PRO A 24 30.56 7.85 13.93
C PRO A 24 31.46 8.50 12.86
N ARG A 25 31.52 7.95 11.65
CA ARG A 25 32.33 8.52 10.56
C ARG A 25 31.79 9.86 10.08
N ASP A 26 30.45 10.04 10.00
CA ASP A 26 29.86 11.29 9.56
C ASP A 26 30.10 12.39 10.61
N LEU A 27 30.02 12.02 11.89
CA LEU A 27 30.38 12.89 12.99
C LEU A 27 31.88 13.22 13.02
N ALA A 28 32.76 12.27 12.66
CA ALA A 28 34.18 12.53 12.49
C ALA A 28 34.46 13.49 11.32
N GLN A 29 33.69 13.39 10.24
CA GLN A 29 33.75 14.30 9.11
C GLN A 29 33.42 15.74 9.54
N LEU A 30 32.41 15.94 10.40
CA LEU A 30 32.12 17.26 10.98
C LEU A 30 33.31 17.85 11.72
N LYS A 31 34.04 17.07 12.51
CA LYS A 31 35.26 17.53 13.19
C LYS A 31 36.34 17.93 12.20
N THR A 32 36.46 17.22 11.08
CA THR A 32 37.43 17.54 10.03
C THR A 32 37.10 18.84 9.31
N LEU A 33 35.79 19.11 9.09
CA LEU A 33 35.31 20.34 8.47
C LEU A 33 35.45 21.56 9.41
N LEU A 34 35.47 21.35 10.73
CA LEU A 34 35.53 22.40 11.74
C LEU A 34 36.74 22.23 12.67
N PRO A 35 37.99 22.31 12.14
CA PRO A 35 39.20 22.05 12.90
C PRO A 35 39.35 23.08 14.04
N GLY A 36 39.66 22.60 15.24
CA GLY A 36 39.89 23.43 16.43
C GLY A 36 38.62 24.04 17.03
N ARG A 37 37.41 23.74 16.53
CA ARG A 37 36.14 24.19 17.07
C ARG A 37 35.50 23.13 17.99
N GLU A 38 34.87 23.58 19.07
CA GLU A 38 34.03 22.70 19.87
C GLU A 38 32.68 22.48 19.16
N VAL A 39 32.34 21.22 18.88
CA VAL A 39 31.08 20.84 18.23
C VAL A 39 30.06 20.48 19.30
N TYR A 40 28.89 21.08 19.26
CA TYR A 40 27.74 20.77 20.10
C TYR A 40 26.60 20.25 19.25
N LEU A 41 26.06 19.09 19.60
CA LEU A 41 24.81 18.59 19.03
C LEU A 41 23.64 19.20 19.80
N VAL A 42 22.67 19.74 19.08
CA VAL A 42 21.47 20.34 19.67
C VAL A 42 20.30 19.37 19.48
N ALA A 43 19.65 18.96 20.56
CA ALA A 43 18.55 18.00 20.52
C ALA A 43 17.49 18.25 21.58
N GLY A 44 16.27 17.79 21.34
CA GLY A 44 15.24 17.68 22.37
C GLY A 44 15.49 16.50 23.31
N SER A 45 14.99 16.57 24.52
CA SER A 45 15.09 15.49 25.54
C SER A 45 14.50 14.17 25.04
N ASP A 46 13.43 14.24 24.26
CA ASP A 46 12.76 13.12 23.60
C ASP A 46 13.66 12.40 22.58
N VAL A 47 14.45 13.15 21.81
CA VAL A 47 15.39 12.58 20.82
C VAL A 47 16.51 11.81 21.52
N ILE A 48 17.08 12.36 22.58
CA ILE A 48 18.17 11.70 23.34
C ILE A 48 17.71 10.35 23.89
N ARG A 49 16.46 10.28 24.38
CA ARG A 49 15.90 9.04 24.93
C ARG A 49 15.58 7.98 23.90
N ASN A 50 15.07 8.40 22.77
CA ASN A 50 14.44 7.48 21.80
C ASN A 50 15.35 7.12 20.62
N ALA A 51 16.33 7.98 20.25
CA ALA A 51 17.16 7.73 19.10
C ALA A 51 18.26 6.68 19.38
N SER A 52 18.39 5.72 18.46
CA SER A 52 19.40 4.66 18.52
C SER A 52 20.86 5.18 18.54
N ALA A 53 21.09 6.37 18.00
CA ALA A 53 22.39 7.04 18.00
C ALA A 53 23.01 7.19 19.41
N TYR A 54 22.18 7.39 20.42
CA TYR A 54 22.61 7.58 21.81
C TYR A 54 22.77 6.27 22.59
N ARG A 55 22.35 5.15 22.02
CA ARG A 55 22.52 3.81 22.60
C ARG A 55 23.78 3.12 22.10
N SER A 56 24.49 3.73 21.16
CA SER A 56 25.73 3.18 20.60
C SER A 56 26.89 3.31 21.58
N THR A 57 27.62 2.21 21.79
CA THR A 57 28.86 2.16 22.57
C THR A 57 30.11 2.34 21.72
N GLN A 58 29.97 2.53 20.41
CA GLN A 58 31.09 2.69 19.49
C GLN A 58 31.84 3.99 19.75
N PRO A 59 33.20 3.99 19.68
CA PRO A 59 34.00 5.22 19.72
C PRO A 59 33.59 6.20 18.62
N GLY A 60 33.51 7.49 18.98
CA GLY A 60 33.06 8.55 18.07
C GLY A 60 31.54 8.64 17.86
N SER A 61 30.75 7.88 18.63
CA SER A 61 29.27 7.98 18.59
C SER A 61 28.77 9.34 19.07
N ALA A 62 27.50 9.66 18.75
CA ALA A 62 26.87 10.91 19.17
C ALA A 62 26.99 11.18 20.68
N ALA A 63 26.96 10.14 21.49
CA ALA A 63 27.08 10.24 22.95
C ALA A 63 28.42 10.85 23.44
N GLU A 64 29.48 10.84 22.63
CA GLU A 64 30.80 11.42 22.95
C GLU A 64 30.95 12.89 22.61
N TYR A 65 29.97 13.46 21.92
CA TYR A 65 29.96 14.88 21.55
C TYR A 65 29.36 15.73 22.65
N ASN A 66 29.68 17.02 22.63
CA ASN A 66 29.02 17.98 23.52
C ASN A 66 27.56 18.17 23.09
N HIS A 67 26.68 18.42 24.05
CA HIS A 67 25.24 18.57 23.78
C HIS A 67 24.66 19.84 24.40
N ILE A 68 23.70 20.39 23.67
CA ILE A 68 22.73 21.35 24.20
C ILE A 68 21.36 20.66 24.11
N ILE A 69 20.74 20.38 25.25
CA ILE A 69 19.45 19.69 25.34
C ILE A 69 18.35 20.65 25.73
N PHE A 70 17.26 20.61 24.98
CA PHE A 70 16.03 21.30 25.32
C PHE A 70 15.03 20.35 25.94
N TYR A 71 14.55 20.66 27.15
CA TYR A 71 13.42 19.95 27.75
C TYR A 71 12.11 20.32 27.03
N ARG A 72 11.26 19.31 26.79
CA ARG A 72 9.94 19.45 26.16
C ARG A 72 8.88 18.68 26.94
N GLY A 73 7.67 19.26 27.05
CA GLY A 73 6.49 18.61 27.57
C GLY A 73 6.57 18.19 29.05
N GLU A 74 5.96 17.08 29.40
CA GLU A 74 5.87 16.54 30.75
C GLU A 74 7.22 16.34 31.47
N ASP A 75 8.31 16.40 30.73
CA ASP A 75 9.66 16.30 31.28
C ASP A 75 10.10 17.52 32.08
N ALA A 76 9.45 18.67 31.88
CA ALA A 76 9.73 19.89 32.63
C ALA A 76 9.27 19.78 34.09
N ASP A 77 8.19 19.01 34.33
CA ASP A 77 7.57 18.84 35.66
C ASP A 77 8.04 17.59 36.42
N SER A 78 8.60 16.59 35.73
CA SER A 78 8.94 15.27 36.32
C SER A 78 10.33 15.18 36.96
N GLY A 79 10.91 16.32 37.38
CA GLY A 79 12.21 16.34 38.06
C GLY A 79 13.38 16.04 37.09
N ARG A 80 14.30 17.01 36.94
CA ARG A 80 15.45 17.00 36.03
C ARG A 80 16.05 15.60 35.86
N GLN A 81 15.71 14.93 34.77
CA GLN A 81 16.37 13.67 34.42
C GLN A 81 17.85 13.94 34.11
N ASP A 82 18.70 13.15 34.73
CA ASP A 82 20.14 13.20 34.53
C ASP A 82 20.51 12.45 33.23
N PHE A 83 20.95 13.19 32.20
CA PHE A 83 21.48 12.62 30.96
C PHE A 83 22.98 12.28 31.03
N SER A 84 23.62 12.49 32.18
CA SER A 84 25.07 12.23 32.36
C SER A 84 25.43 10.78 32.14
N GLY A 85 24.50 9.85 32.30
CA GLY A 85 24.68 8.44 31.99
C GLY A 85 24.61 8.08 30.49
N LEU A 86 24.02 8.96 29.67
CA LEU A 86 23.88 8.74 28.21
C LEU A 86 24.88 9.56 27.41
N ILE A 87 25.29 10.74 27.89
CA ILE A 87 26.18 11.68 27.18
C ILE A 87 27.50 11.80 27.93
N ARG A 88 28.58 11.52 27.24
CA ARG A 88 29.95 11.57 27.77
C ARG A 88 30.67 12.90 27.53
N GLY A 89 30.14 13.71 26.59
CA GLY A 89 30.62 15.06 26.31
C GLY A 89 30.08 16.13 27.29
N LYS A 90 30.47 17.39 27.07
CA LYS A 90 29.92 18.51 27.85
C LYS A 90 28.41 18.63 27.62
N LEU A 91 27.65 18.81 28.69
CA LEU A 91 26.21 18.88 28.65
C LEU A 91 25.72 20.27 29.10
N ARG A 92 24.92 20.92 28.26
CA ARG A 92 24.13 22.11 28.63
C ARG A 92 22.65 21.78 28.46
N VAL A 93 21.89 22.00 29.51
CA VAL A 93 20.43 21.81 29.51
C VAL A 93 19.77 23.17 29.53
N LEU A 94 18.83 23.37 28.61
CA LEU A 94 18.06 24.61 28.51
C LEU A 94 16.57 24.26 28.65
N THR A 95 15.85 25.05 29.38
CA THR A 95 14.38 24.96 29.49
C THR A 95 13.78 25.95 28.52
N LEU A 96 12.89 25.48 27.65
CA LEU A 96 12.14 26.35 26.77
C LEU A 96 11.00 27.03 27.54
N PRO A 97 10.66 28.30 27.23
CA PRO A 97 9.40 28.87 27.70
C PRO A 97 8.21 27.98 27.30
N ALA A 98 7.19 27.89 28.16
CA ALA A 98 6.02 27.04 27.98
C ALA A 98 5.35 27.18 26.60
N PHE A 99 5.37 28.36 26.03
CA PHE A 99 4.86 28.63 24.68
C PHE A 99 5.53 27.74 23.60
N TYR A 100 6.85 27.50 23.70
CA TYR A 100 7.61 26.71 22.73
C TYR A 100 7.57 25.22 23.01
N GLU A 101 7.13 24.78 24.18
CA GLU A 101 7.02 23.35 24.51
C GLU A 101 6.05 22.63 23.59
N THR A 102 4.98 23.33 23.18
CA THR A 102 3.96 22.79 22.27
C THR A 102 4.35 22.83 20.80
N VAL A 103 5.45 23.50 20.43
CA VAL A 103 5.92 23.59 19.05
C VAL A 103 6.79 22.38 18.71
N SER A 104 6.33 21.54 17.79
CA SER A 104 7.09 20.39 17.31
C SER A 104 6.96 20.27 15.80
N SER A 105 7.95 19.64 15.18
CA SER A 105 7.88 19.32 13.74
C SER A 105 6.68 18.43 13.41
N THR A 106 6.31 17.51 14.30
CA THR A 106 5.12 16.66 14.16
C THR A 106 3.85 17.51 14.13
N ARG A 107 3.70 18.44 15.07
CA ARG A 107 2.52 19.33 15.12
C ARG A 107 2.44 20.26 13.90
N ILE A 108 3.58 20.78 13.42
CA ILE A 108 3.61 21.60 12.21
C ILE A 108 3.15 20.77 11.00
N ARG A 109 3.67 19.55 10.83
CA ARG A 109 3.28 18.65 9.75
C ARG A 109 1.80 18.29 9.81
N GLU A 110 1.30 17.96 10.99
CA GLU A 110 -0.12 17.68 11.23
C GLU A 110 -0.99 18.87 10.83
N TYR A 111 -0.63 20.07 11.28
CA TYR A 111 -1.39 21.27 10.97
C TYR A 111 -1.38 21.59 9.47
N VAL A 112 -0.21 21.47 8.81
CA VAL A 112 -0.10 21.67 7.36
C VAL A 112 -0.94 20.63 6.62
N ASP A 113 -0.86 19.37 7.05
CA ASP A 113 -1.56 18.26 6.43
C ASP A 113 -3.09 18.39 6.58
N ARG A 114 -3.55 18.89 7.70
CA ARG A 114 -4.96 19.20 7.98
C ARG A 114 -5.43 20.56 7.47
N GLY A 115 -4.54 21.36 6.85
CA GLY A 115 -4.86 22.71 6.40
C GLY A 115 -5.09 23.73 7.51
N LEU A 116 -4.63 23.45 8.73
CA LEU A 116 -4.73 24.35 9.88
C LEU A 116 -3.67 25.47 9.82
N ASP A 117 -3.94 26.57 10.50
CA ASP A 117 -3.01 27.70 10.56
C ASP A 117 -1.74 27.37 11.36
N ILE A 118 -0.58 27.62 10.76
CA ILE A 118 0.73 27.42 11.38
C ILE A 118 1.47 28.73 11.69
N SER A 119 0.83 29.88 11.51
CA SER A 119 1.47 31.21 11.70
C SER A 119 2.05 31.41 13.09
N MET A 120 1.46 30.77 14.11
CA MET A 120 1.95 30.81 15.48
C MET A 120 3.03 29.75 15.79
N LEU A 121 3.32 28.84 14.86
CA LEU A 121 4.25 27.73 15.07
C LEU A 121 5.58 27.91 14.33
N VAL A 122 5.60 28.72 13.28
CA VAL A 122 6.78 28.98 12.43
C VAL A 122 6.86 30.44 12.02
N ASP A 123 8.08 30.86 11.66
CA ASP A 123 8.32 32.14 11.07
C ASP A 123 7.54 32.33 9.75
N PRO A 124 7.00 33.53 9.44
CA PRO A 124 6.25 33.80 8.22
C PRO A 124 6.99 33.40 6.92
N VAL A 125 8.31 33.57 6.86
CA VAL A 125 9.12 33.14 5.69
C VAL A 125 9.11 31.62 5.55
N VAL A 126 9.23 30.92 6.68
CA VAL A 126 9.18 29.45 6.70
C VAL A 126 7.77 28.96 6.35
N GLN A 127 6.73 29.62 6.85
CA GLN A 127 5.33 29.33 6.50
C GLN A 127 5.09 29.47 4.99
N SER A 128 5.51 30.59 4.40
CA SER A 128 5.38 30.81 2.95
C SER A 128 6.13 29.72 2.16
N PHE A 129 7.35 29.41 2.59
CA PHE A 129 8.14 28.35 1.94
C PHE A 129 7.47 26.98 2.02
N ILE A 130 6.90 26.61 3.16
CA ILE A 130 6.14 25.35 3.34
C ILE A 130 4.97 25.29 2.37
N TYR A 131 4.17 26.35 2.29
CA TYR A 131 2.97 26.38 1.45
C TYR A 131 3.29 26.48 -0.05
N GLU A 132 4.26 27.31 -0.43
CA GLU A 132 4.67 27.45 -1.82
C GLU A 132 5.27 26.17 -2.40
N ASN A 133 6.02 25.44 -1.60
CA ASN A 133 6.64 24.19 -2.01
C ASN A 133 5.79 22.94 -1.73
N GLY A 134 4.61 23.10 -1.11
CA GLY A 134 3.73 21.99 -0.79
C GLY A 134 4.36 20.97 0.16
N LEU A 135 5.18 21.43 1.13
CA LEU A 135 5.85 20.53 2.06
C LEU A 135 4.85 19.96 3.08
N TYR A 136 5.17 18.77 3.58
CA TYR A 136 4.48 18.09 4.68
C TYR A 136 3.06 17.59 4.43
N ILE A 137 2.45 17.90 3.30
CA ILE A 137 1.11 17.40 2.93
C ILE A 137 1.08 15.93 2.51
N ARG A 138 2.23 15.26 2.48
CA ARG A 138 2.39 13.88 1.97
C ARG A 138 2.98 12.93 3.01
N GLU A 139 3.42 13.45 4.14
CA GLU A 139 3.80 12.61 5.25
C GLU A 139 2.53 12.27 6.03
N PRO A 140 2.26 11.00 6.35
CA PRO A 140 1.17 10.64 7.24
C PRO A 140 1.40 11.27 8.61
N GLU A 141 0.33 11.73 9.23
CA GLU A 141 0.33 12.38 10.56
C GLU A 141 0.98 11.53 11.63
N SER A 142 0.89 10.25 11.48
CA SER A 142 1.56 9.29 12.31
C SER A 142 2.12 8.20 11.40
N LYS A 143 3.37 7.87 11.57
CA LYS A 143 3.86 6.53 11.30
C LYS A 143 3.17 5.64 12.33
N SER A 144 1.86 5.47 12.18
CA SER A 144 1.04 4.72 13.11
C SER A 144 1.58 3.31 13.15
N GLU A 145 1.80 2.81 14.35
CA GLU A 145 1.73 1.38 14.56
C GLU A 145 0.38 0.97 13.98
N LEU A 146 0.41 0.17 12.92
CA LEU A 146 -0.81 -0.40 12.39
C LEU A 146 -1.57 -1.04 13.53
N SER A 147 -2.78 -0.57 13.75
CA SER A 147 -3.71 -1.31 14.59
C SER A 147 -3.74 -2.72 14.05
N ARG A 148 -3.43 -3.71 14.88
CA ARG A 148 -3.49 -5.12 14.49
C ARG A 148 -4.87 -5.36 13.92
N GLN A 149 -4.92 -5.69 12.64
CA GLN A 149 -6.19 -6.02 12.03
C GLN A 149 -6.76 -7.26 12.69
N GLU A 150 -8.04 -7.28 12.85
CA GLU A 150 -8.77 -8.37 13.50
C GLU A 150 -8.76 -9.68 12.70
N LEU A 151 -8.41 -9.62 11.40
CA LEU A 151 -8.47 -10.78 10.50
C LEU A 151 -7.06 -11.31 10.22
N GLN A 152 -6.86 -12.59 10.46
CA GLN A 152 -5.61 -13.30 10.17
C GLN A 152 -5.90 -14.53 9.31
N TYR A 153 -5.04 -14.77 8.32
CA TYR A 153 -5.09 -15.95 7.46
C TYR A 153 -3.98 -16.91 7.81
N HIS A 154 -4.31 -18.19 7.94
CA HIS A 154 -3.36 -19.25 8.18
C HIS A 154 -3.53 -20.34 7.15
N LEU A 155 -2.42 -20.73 6.51
CA LEU A 155 -2.36 -21.89 5.63
C LEU A 155 -1.99 -23.12 6.47
N TYR A 156 -2.79 -24.18 6.38
CA TYR A 156 -2.54 -25.46 7.03
C TYR A 156 -2.32 -26.55 5.99
N LEU A 157 -1.19 -27.23 6.10
CA LEU A 157 -0.79 -28.38 5.29
C LEU A 157 -0.86 -29.66 6.13
N SER A 158 -1.99 -30.02 6.70
CA SER A 158 -2.23 -31.19 7.58
C SER A 158 -1.75 -31.08 9.06
N ASP A 159 -2.46 -31.75 9.95
CA ASP A 159 -2.10 -32.14 11.36
C ASP A 159 -1.94 -31.07 12.44
N ALA A 160 -2.39 -29.81 12.25
CA ALA A 160 -2.41 -28.87 13.36
C ALA A 160 -3.48 -29.29 14.42
N PRO A 161 -3.11 -29.55 15.68
CA PRO A 161 -4.03 -30.06 16.71
C PRO A 161 -5.15 -29.08 17.11
N GLU A 162 -5.02 -27.83 16.69
CA GLU A 162 -5.95 -26.73 17.00
C GLU A 162 -7.11 -26.58 15.97
N LEU A 163 -7.15 -27.42 14.94
CA LEU A 163 -8.16 -27.33 13.87
C LEU A 163 -9.49 -27.96 14.32
N PRO A 164 -10.63 -27.39 13.88
CA PRO A 164 -11.94 -28.03 14.08
C PRO A 164 -11.98 -29.45 13.51
N GLU A 165 -12.67 -30.34 14.20
CA GLU A 165 -12.78 -31.76 13.80
C GLU A 165 -13.23 -31.91 12.33
N LYS A 166 -14.27 -31.20 11.94
CA LYS A 166 -14.76 -31.21 10.54
C LYS A 166 -13.73 -30.74 9.51
N MET A 167 -12.89 -29.78 9.88
CA MET A 167 -11.81 -29.33 9.00
C MET A 167 -10.71 -30.39 8.90
N ARG A 168 -10.33 -31.03 10.02
CA ARG A 168 -9.36 -32.14 10.04
C ARG A 168 -9.85 -33.32 9.21
N GLU A 169 -11.11 -33.71 9.38
CA GLU A 169 -11.72 -34.77 8.56
C GLU A 169 -11.64 -34.46 7.07
N ALA A 170 -11.96 -33.21 6.66
CA ALA A 170 -11.87 -32.79 5.26
C ALA A 170 -10.42 -32.80 4.75
N LEU A 171 -9.44 -32.37 5.56
CA LEU A 171 -8.03 -32.41 5.21
C LEU A 171 -7.51 -33.84 5.05
N LEU A 172 -7.92 -34.76 5.94
CA LEU A 172 -7.50 -36.17 5.91
C LEU A 172 -8.21 -37.00 4.83
N ALA A 173 -9.34 -36.52 4.30
CA ALA A 173 -10.13 -37.24 3.30
C ALA A 173 -9.43 -37.33 1.92
N HIS A 174 -8.45 -36.48 1.65
CA HIS A 174 -7.83 -36.37 0.33
C HIS A 174 -6.31 -36.24 0.39
N PRO A 175 -5.59 -36.78 -0.62
CA PRO A 175 -4.15 -36.54 -0.76
C PRO A 175 -3.87 -35.09 -1.16
N SER A 176 -2.81 -34.53 -0.59
CA SER A 176 -2.37 -33.15 -0.86
C SER A 176 -3.46 -32.08 -0.67
N PRO A 177 -4.12 -32.04 0.49
CA PRO A 177 -5.14 -31.06 0.77
C PRO A 177 -4.51 -29.68 0.99
N ILE A 178 -5.29 -28.63 0.74
CA ILE A 178 -4.96 -27.24 1.08
C ILE A 178 -6.05 -26.74 2.02
N GLY A 179 -5.66 -26.28 3.20
CA GLY A 179 -6.60 -25.71 4.16
C GLY A 179 -6.24 -24.26 4.48
N VAL A 180 -7.24 -23.41 4.61
CA VAL A 180 -7.09 -22.02 5.01
C VAL A 180 -8.08 -21.71 6.13
N THR A 181 -7.67 -20.86 7.07
CA THR A 181 -8.52 -20.39 8.16
C THR A 181 -8.60 -18.87 8.16
N LEU A 182 -9.73 -18.37 8.58
CA LEU A 182 -9.97 -16.96 8.86
C LEU A 182 -10.15 -16.82 10.36
N ARG A 183 -9.29 -16.05 11.01
CA ARG A 183 -9.38 -15.75 12.45
C ARG A 183 -9.70 -14.28 12.66
N GLN A 184 -10.52 -14.02 13.65
CA GLN A 184 -10.85 -12.69 14.12
C GLN A 184 -10.52 -12.61 15.60
N SER A 185 -9.69 -11.68 16.02
CA SER A 185 -9.24 -11.52 17.41
C SER A 185 -8.77 -12.85 18.06
N ALA A 186 -7.99 -13.64 17.28
CA ALA A 186 -7.48 -14.98 17.61
C ALA A 186 -8.52 -16.12 17.60
N GLU A 187 -9.82 -15.84 17.51
CA GLU A 187 -10.86 -16.86 17.37
C GLU A 187 -11.03 -17.30 15.92
N LEU A 188 -11.34 -18.57 15.72
CA LEU A 188 -11.60 -19.11 14.40
C LEU A 188 -12.99 -18.70 13.91
N ALA A 189 -13.05 -17.76 12.96
CA ALA A 189 -14.29 -17.28 12.38
C ALA A 189 -14.79 -18.19 11.23
N ALA A 190 -13.88 -18.68 10.39
CA ALA A 190 -14.24 -19.54 9.27
C ALA A 190 -13.03 -20.33 8.74
N TRP A 191 -13.29 -21.36 7.93
CA TRP A 191 -12.26 -22.14 7.28
C TRP A 191 -12.72 -22.68 5.92
N ALA A 192 -11.76 -23.00 5.03
CA ALA A 192 -12.01 -23.68 3.77
C ALA A 192 -10.95 -24.74 3.50
N VAL A 193 -11.37 -25.81 2.81
CA VAL A 193 -10.50 -26.90 2.39
C VAL A 193 -10.75 -27.20 0.92
N GLY A 194 -9.67 -27.47 0.21
CA GLY A 194 -9.69 -27.99 -1.16
C GLY A 194 -8.55 -28.98 -1.38
N HIS A 195 -8.60 -29.72 -2.47
CA HIS A 195 -7.55 -30.65 -2.83
C HIS A 195 -7.32 -30.71 -4.33
N THR A 196 -6.17 -31.25 -4.72
CA THR A 196 -5.82 -31.44 -6.12
C THR A 196 -6.48 -32.68 -6.67
N ILE A 197 -7.18 -32.54 -7.82
CA ILE A 197 -7.70 -33.68 -8.60
C ILE A 197 -7.14 -33.65 -10.01
N GLN A 198 -7.13 -34.83 -10.65
CA GLN A 198 -6.86 -34.94 -12.07
C GLN A 198 -8.16 -34.86 -12.89
N VAL A 199 -8.07 -34.34 -14.11
CA VAL A 199 -9.24 -34.24 -15.02
C VAL A 199 -9.98 -35.58 -15.18
N ARG A 200 -9.28 -36.71 -15.09
CA ARG A 200 -9.88 -38.05 -15.17
C ARG A 200 -10.81 -38.39 -13.99
N GLU A 201 -10.65 -37.74 -12.84
CA GLU A 201 -11.41 -37.99 -11.61
C GLU A 201 -12.71 -37.14 -11.53
N LEU A 202 -12.90 -36.23 -12.48
CA LEU A 202 -14.03 -35.31 -12.49
C LEU A 202 -15.39 -36.02 -12.44
N TYR A 203 -15.54 -37.15 -13.16
CA TYR A 203 -16.82 -37.86 -13.18
C TYR A 203 -17.23 -38.36 -11.79
N ASP A 204 -16.29 -39.00 -11.10
CA ASP A 204 -16.54 -39.54 -9.76
C ASP A 204 -16.83 -38.42 -8.74
N ARG A 205 -16.21 -37.27 -8.93
CA ARG A 205 -16.36 -36.10 -8.02
C ARG A 205 -17.64 -35.30 -8.30
N LEU A 206 -18.01 -35.14 -9.56
CA LEU A 206 -19.20 -34.34 -9.92
C LEU A 206 -20.49 -35.15 -9.96
N GLY A 207 -20.40 -36.49 -10.11
CA GLY A 207 -21.55 -37.38 -10.21
C GLY A 207 -22.42 -37.13 -11.45
N SER A 208 -21.94 -36.32 -12.40
CA SER A 208 -22.58 -36.02 -13.68
C SER A 208 -21.59 -36.16 -14.82
N LEU A 209 -21.90 -37.03 -15.75
CA LEU A 209 -21.05 -37.25 -16.93
C LEU A 209 -21.03 -36.02 -17.84
N GLU A 210 -22.14 -35.32 -17.97
CA GLU A 210 -22.25 -34.12 -18.80
C GLU A 210 -21.46 -32.97 -18.23
N ALA A 211 -21.59 -32.70 -16.93
CA ALA A 211 -20.80 -31.67 -16.24
C ALA A 211 -19.30 -32.00 -16.31
N ALA A 212 -18.90 -33.24 -16.08
CA ALA A 212 -17.51 -33.66 -16.19
C ALA A 212 -16.96 -33.50 -17.61
N ARG A 213 -17.75 -33.78 -18.65
CA ARG A 213 -17.36 -33.56 -20.06
C ARG A 213 -17.20 -32.06 -20.35
N GLU A 214 -18.13 -31.24 -19.89
CA GLU A 214 -18.07 -29.77 -20.10
C GLU A 214 -16.85 -29.15 -19.42
N VAL A 215 -16.57 -29.51 -18.17
CA VAL A 215 -15.33 -29.05 -17.49
C VAL A 215 -14.10 -29.54 -18.21
N ARG A 216 -14.08 -30.83 -18.64
CA ARG A 216 -12.95 -31.42 -19.36
C ARG A 216 -12.67 -30.77 -20.72
N GLN A 217 -13.65 -30.23 -21.40
CA GLN A 217 -13.45 -29.46 -22.64
C GLN A 217 -12.69 -28.15 -22.42
N ARG A 218 -12.82 -27.55 -21.23
CA ARG A 218 -12.20 -26.28 -20.87
C ARG A 218 -10.88 -26.46 -20.13
N ALA A 219 -10.75 -27.54 -19.35
CA ALA A 219 -9.68 -27.76 -18.39
C ALA A 219 -8.75 -28.88 -18.84
N SER A 220 -7.48 -28.78 -18.53
CA SER A 220 -6.46 -29.80 -18.74
C SER A 220 -5.51 -29.86 -17.55
N GLY A 221 -4.99 -31.03 -17.22
CA GLY A 221 -3.99 -31.19 -16.17
C GLY A 221 -4.57 -31.25 -14.76
N ARG A 222 -4.03 -30.46 -13.86
CA ARG A 222 -4.38 -30.45 -12.43
C ARG A 222 -5.52 -29.45 -12.15
N LEU A 223 -6.47 -29.87 -11.37
CA LEU A 223 -7.61 -29.06 -10.95
C LEU A 223 -7.61 -28.94 -9.44
N LEU A 224 -8.08 -27.80 -8.95
CA LEU A 224 -8.41 -27.60 -7.55
C LEU A 224 -9.91 -27.90 -7.36
N MET A 225 -10.24 -28.87 -6.52
CA MET A 225 -11.61 -29.07 -6.03
C MET A 225 -11.77 -28.36 -4.69
N VAL A 226 -12.75 -27.48 -4.59
CA VAL A 226 -13.14 -26.87 -3.30
C VAL A 226 -14.11 -27.82 -2.61
N ASP A 227 -13.70 -28.37 -1.47
CA ASP A 227 -14.42 -29.45 -0.78
C ASP A 227 -15.46 -28.93 0.21
N ALA A 228 -15.00 -28.02 1.09
CA ALA A 228 -15.84 -27.56 2.19
C ALA A 228 -15.45 -26.15 2.65
N LEU A 229 -16.46 -25.43 3.12
CA LEU A 229 -16.33 -24.21 3.91
C LEU A 229 -17.07 -24.38 5.23
N GLY A 230 -16.45 -23.99 6.34
CA GLY A 230 -17.05 -24.07 7.67
C GLY A 230 -17.06 -22.72 8.38
N PHE A 231 -18.11 -22.49 9.14
CA PHE A 231 -18.36 -21.26 9.90
C PHE A 231 -18.74 -21.65 11.33
N PRO A 232 -17.76 -21.76 12.25
CA PRO A 232 -17.99 -22.19 13.63
C PRO A 232 -18.97 -21.31 14.40
N ASP A 233 -18.96 -20.00 14.13
CA ASP A 233 -19.86 -19.01 14.73
C ASP A 233 -21.28 -18.99 14.10
N GLY A 234 -21.52 -19.80 13.06
CA GLY A 234 -22.78 -19.86 12.32
C GLY A 234 -23.03 -18.69 11.36
N VAL A 235 -22.15 -17.68 11.32
CA VAL A 235 -22.28 -16.50 10.46
C VAL A 235 -21.71 -16.80 9.07
N ARG A 236 -22.57 -17.10 8.13
CA ARG A 236 -22.24 -17.41 6.75
C ARG A 236 -22.64 -16.23 5.86
N ASP A 237 -21.73 -15.26 5.73
CA ASP A 237 -21.92 -14.13 4.82
C ASP A 237 -21.09 -14.26 3.53
N MET A 238 -21.43 -13.47 2.53
CA MET A 238 -20.79 -13.48 1.21
C MET A 238 -19.31 -13.07 1.29
N GLU A 239 -18.99 -12.07 2.10
CA GLU A 239 -17.62 -11.54 2.17
C GLU A 239 -16.66 -12.55 2.80
N ARG A 240 -17.05 -13.23 3.89
CA ARG A 240 -16.24 -14.31 4.47
C ARG A 240 -16.06 -15.49 3.50
N CYS A 241 -17.11 -15.89 2.77
CA CYS A 241 -17.00 -16.90 1.71
C CYS A 241 -15.96 -16.47 0.66
N ARG A 242 -16.06 -15.23 0.19
CA ARG A 242 -15.15 -14.67 -0.81
C ARG A 242 -13.71 -14.62 -0.30
N MET A 243 -13.49 -14.16 0.93
CA MET A 243 -12.15 -14.06 1.53
C MET A 243 -11.49 -15.44 1.65
N LEU A 244 -12.20 -16.44 2.16
CA LEU A 244 -11.70 -17.81 2.25
C LEU A 244 -11.36 -18.42 0.89
N LEU A 245 -12.26 -18.27 -0.08
CA LEU A 245 -12.03 -18.75 -1.44
C LEU A 245 -10.86 -18.04 -2.10
N ASN A 246 -10.76 -16.71 -1.96
CA ASN A 246 -9.64 -15.95 -2.49
C ASN A 246 -8.30 -16.46 -1.94
N GLU A 247 -8.22 -16.69 -0.64
CA GLU A 247 -7.02 -17.19 0.02
C GLU A 247 -6.68 -18.61 -0.45
N LEU A 248 -7.67 -19.52 -0.46
CA LEU A 248 -7.50 -20.90 -0.93
C LEU A 248 -7.00 -20.94 -2.38
N LEU A 249 -7.61 -20.16 -3.26
CA LEU A 249 -7.26 -20.08 -4.68
C LEU A 249 -5.87 -19.45 -4.86
N ALA A 250 -5.56 -18.36 -4.17
CA ALA A 250 -4.27 -17.70 -4.26
C ALA A 250 -3.12 -18.64 -3.83
N ARG A 251 -3.29 -19.35 -2.71
CA ARG A 251 -2.29 -20.32 -2.22
C ARG A 251 -2.16 -21.56 -3.10
N SER A 252 -3.19 -21.93 -3.85
CA SER A 252 -3.16 -23.08 -4.74
C SER A 252 -2.47 -22.81 -6.09
N LEU A 253 -2.23 -21.55 -6.45
CA LEU A 253 -1.62 -21.20 -7.76
C LEU A 253 -0.20 -21.74 -7.94
N ASP A 254 0.56 -21.86 -6.86
CA ASP A 254 1.91 -22.46 -6.89
C ASP A 254 1.89 -23.96 -7.26
N GLY A 255 0.76 -24.63 -7.06
CA GLY A 255 0.56 -26.04 -7.40
C GLY A 255 0.27 -26.34 -8.88
N ASP A 256 0.41 -25.36 -9.78
CA ASP A 256 0.18 -25.50 -11.23
C ASP A 256 -1.24 -25.98 -11.59
N HIS A 257 -2.24 -25.50 -10.85
CA HIS A 257 -3.64 -25.77 -11.13
C HIS A 257 -4.13 -24.93 -12.31
N THR A 258 -4.83 -25.58 -13.23
CA THR A 258 -5.37 -24.92 -14.43
C THR A 258 -6.79 -24.40 -14.24
N TYR A 259 -7.58 -25.07 -13.41
CA TYR A 259 -8.96 -24.69 -13.09
C TYR A 259 -9.29 -25.01 -11.64
N ALA A 260 -10.22 -24.23 -11.07
CA ALA A 260 -10.88 -24.59 -9.82
C ALA A 260 -12.34 -24.94 -10.08
N VAL A 261 -12.84 -25.89 -9.33
CA VAL A 261 -14.21 -26.38 -9.38
C VAL A 261 -14.81 -26.33 -7.97
N CYS A 262 -16.01 -25.81 -7.85
CA CYS A 262 -16.74 -25.74 -6.59
C CYS A 262 -18.19 -26.18 -6.79
N ARG A 263 -18.73 -26.95 -5.83
CA ARG A 263 -20.17 -27.24 -5.76
C ARG A 263 -20.83 -26.30 -4.78
N CYS A 264 -21.90 -25.66 -5.22
CA CYS A 264 -22.68 -24.72 -4.42
C CYS A 264 -24.16 -25.14 -4.45
N ALA A 265 -24.70 -25.48 -3.30
CA ALA A 265 -26.12 -25.80 -3.19
C ALA A 265 -26.97 -24.56 -3.54
N PRO A 266 -28.14 -24.75 -4.20
CA PRO A 266 -28.99 -23.66 -4.67
C PRO A 266 -29.40 -22.66 -3.56
N GLU A 267 -29.56 -23.14 -2.35
CA GLU A 267 -29.91 -22.35 -1.16
C GLU A 267 -28.76 -21.51 -0.60
N ASN A 268 -27.50 -21.81 -0.99
CA ASN A 268 -26.33 -21.09 -0.48
C ASN A 268 -26.02 -19.83 -1.31
N ALA A 269 -26.88 -18.82 -1.19
CA ALA A 269 -26.76 -17.58 -1.95
C ALA A 269 -25.43 -16.83 -1.67
N ALA A 270 -24.94 -16.86 -0.42
CA ALA A 270 -23.69 -16.20 -0.05
C ALA A 270 -22.49 -16.80 -0.77
N LEU A 271 -22.37 -18.12 -0.82
CA LEU A 271 -21.31 -18.81 -1.55
C LEU A 271 -21.42 -18.56 -3.06
N ARG A 272 -22.62 -18.65 -3.61
CA ARG A 272 -22.85 -18.40 -5.04
C ARG A 272 -22.40 -17.00 -5.45
N GLU A 273 -22.76 -15.99 -4.70
CA GLU A 273 -22.35 -14.61 -4.98
C GLU A 273 -20.83 -14.45 -4.85
N ALA A 274 -20.21 -15.04 -3.83
CA ALA A 274 -18.75 -15.04 -3.66
C ALA A 274 -18.04 -15.69 -4.86
N LEU A 275 -18.51 -16.83 -5.35
CA LEU A 275 -17.98 -17.50 -6.54
C LEU A 275 -18.04 -16.60 -7.77
N LEU A 276 -19.19 -15.96 -8.03
CA LEU A 276 -19.36 -15.06 -9.16
C LEU A 276 -18.41 -13.84 -9.09
N GLN A 277 -18.18 -13.28 -7.90
CA GLN A 277 -17.23 -12.18 -7.71
C GLN A 277 -15.78 -12.57 -7.91
N LEU A 278 -15.43 -13.85 -7.76
CA LEU A 278 -14.11 -14.40 -8.06
C LEU A 278 -13.96 -14.88 -9.51
N GLY A 279 -14.98 -14.67 -10.35
CA GLY A 279 -14.95 -15.00 -11.78
C GLY A 279 -15.43 -16.41 -12.11
N PHE A 280 -15.93 -17.19 -11.15
CA PHE A 280 -16.52 -18.50 -11.44
C PHE A 280 -17.76 -18.35 -12.32
N LEU A 281 -17.92 -19.30 -13.23
CA LEU A 281 -19.12 -19.43 -14.05
C LEU A 281 -19.83 -20.76 -13.74
N PRO A 282 -21.16 -20.77 -13.74
CA PRO A 282 -21.92 -22.00 -13.60
C PRO A 282 -21.67 -22.91 -14.81
N ILE A 283 -21.64 -24.22 -14.56
CA ILE A 283 -21.64 -25.25 -15.59
C ILE A 283 -23.09 -25.61 -15.89
N PRO A 284 -23.61 -25.31 -17.10
CA PRO A 284 -25.03 -25.53 -17.41
C PRO A 284 -25.51 -26.96 -17.24
N SER A 285 -24.67 -27.95 -17.54
CA SER A 285 -24.98 -29.39 -17.40
C SER A 285 -24.77 -29.92 -15.99
N GLY A 286 -24.32 -29.08 -15.02
CA GLY A 286 -24.03 -29.49 -13.64
C GLY A 286 -24.86 -28.70 -12.64
N ASP A 287 -25.79 -29.38 -11.93
CA ASP A 287 -26.57 -28.71 -10.89
C ASP A 287 -25.66 -28.20 -9.76
N GLY A 288 -25.62 -26.86 -9.62
CA GLY A 288 -24.78 -26.18 -8.63
C GLY A 288 -23.26 -26.33 -8.82
N VAL A 289 -22.78 -26.70 -10.00
CA VAL A 289 -21.33 -26.78 -10.29
C VAL A 289 -20.84 -25.47 -10.91
N TYR A 290 -19.78 -24.92 -10.34
CA TYR A 290 -19.13 -23.70 -10.80
C TYR A 290 -17.66 -23.99 -11.11
N CYS A 291 -17.10 -23.36 -12.15
CA CYS A 291 -15.67 -23.46 -12.44
C CYS A 291 -15.05 -22.11 -12.84
N VAL A 292 -13.74 -21.98 -12.63
CA VAL A 292 -12.97 -20.78 -12.99
C VAL A 292 -11.62 -21.18 -13.58
N ASP A 293 -11.19 -20.45 -14.60
CA ASP A 293 -9.88 -20.61 -15.23
C ASP A 293 -8.79 -19.92 -14.40
N MET A 294 -7.84 -20.69 -13.88
CA MET A 294 -6.72 -20.22 -13.04
C MET A 294 -5.42 -19.97 -13.82
N ARG A 295 -5.37 -20.29 -15.12
CA ARG A 295 -4.13 -20.21 -15.92
C ARG A 295 -3.62 -18.79 -16.15
N ALA A 296 -4.51 -17.81 -16.09
CA ALA A 296 -4.18 -16.42 -16.34
C ALA A 296 -5.01 -15.51 -15.41
N PRO A 297 -4.73 -15.54 -14.10
CA PRO A 297 -5.52 -14.80 -13.13
C PRO A 297 -5.36 -13.29 -13.31
N VAL A 298 -6.41 -12.57 -12.97
CA VAL A 298 -6.46 -11.12 -12.86
C VAL A 298 -6.44 -10.76 -11.38
N MET A 299 -5.78 -9.66 -11.02
CA MET A 299 -5.67 -9.23 -9.63
C MET A 299 -6.18 -7.81 -9.45
N LEU A 300 -6.98 -7.62 -8.41
CA LEU A 300 -7.39 -6.32 -7.88
C LEU A 300 -6.76 -6.10 -6.51
N LEU A 301 -5.97 -5.05 -6.36
CA LEU A 301 -5.52 -4.56 -5.07
C LEU A 301 -6.48 -3.46 -4.59
N GLN A 302 -7.12 -3.68 -3.46
CA GLN A 302 -8.08 -2.78 -2.85
C GLN A 302 -7.35 -1.81 -1.92
N ASP A 303 -6.92 -0.67 -2.43
CA ASP A 303 -6.00 0.28 -1.78
C ASP A 303 -6.58 1.67 -1.52
N VAL A 304 -7.87 1.91 -1.82
CA VAL A 304 -8.46 3.26 -1.66
C VAL A 304 -8.42 3.76 -0.22
N MET A 305 -8.56 2.88 0.77
CA MET A 305 -8.47 3.28 2.18
C MET A 305 -7.12 3.86 2.55
N LEU A 306 -6.02 3.40 1.92
CA LEU A 306 -4.68 3.96 2.13
C LEU A 306 -4.54 5.41 1.63
N THR A 307 -5.48 5.89 0.82
CA THR A 307 -5.45 7.28 0.33
C THR A 307 -6.14 8.26 1.28
N ILE A 308 -6.94 7.77 2.21
CA ILE A 308 -7.79 8.58 3.08
C ILE A 308 -7.11 8.81 4.43
N LYS A 309 -7.09 10.06 4.87
CA LYS A 309 -6.49 10.47 6.15
C LYS A 309 -7.42 10.27 7.33
N GLN A 310 -6.81 10.14 8.49
CA GLN A 310 -7.51 10.38 9.75
C GLN A 310 -7.98 11.84 9.82
N PRO A 311 -9.14 12.11 10.37
CA PRO A 311 -10.07 11.16 11.01
C PRO A 311 -11.08 10.52 10.02
N HIS A 312 -11.11 10.95 8.76
CA HIS A 312 -12.05 10.45 7.74
C HIS A 312 -11.89 8.96 7.46
N HIS A 313 -10.66 8.45 7.57
CA HIS A 313 -10.37 7.01 7.44
C HIS A 313 -11.22 6.17 8.39
N ASP A 314 -11.46 6.65 9.62
CA ASP A 314 -12.24 5.93 10.63
C ASP A 314 -13.74 6.28 10.64
N ASP A 315 -14.15 7.22 9.79
CA ASP A 315 -15.56 7.60 9.69
C ASP A 315 -16.44 6.43 9.19
N PRO A 316 -17.50 6.06 9.93
CA PRO A 316 -18.34 4.92 9.57
C PRO A 316 -19.04 5.07 8.21
N ALA A 317 -19.41 6.30 7.81
CA ALA A 317 -20.10 6.53 6.54
C ALA A 317 -19.13 6.39 5.36
N VAL A 318 -17.89 6.84 5.53
CA VAL A 318 -16.81 6.67 4.55
C VAL A 318 -16.45 5.19 4.39
N LYS A 319 -16.23 4.46 5.49
CA LYS A 319 -16.02 3.00 5.45
C LYS A 319 -17.18 2.27 4.76
N ALA A 320 -18.41 2.62 5.10
CA ALA A 320 -19.58 2.01 4.48
C ALA A 320 -19.67 2.31 2.97
N ALA A 321 -19.30 3.52 2.51
CA ALA A 321 -19.26 3.85 1.09
C ALA A 321 -18.25 2.99 0.34
N VAL A 322 -17.04 2.83 0.88
CA VAL A 322 -15.99 1.94 0.31
C VAL A 322 -16.45 0.49 0.29
N MET A 323 -17.06 0.01 1.37
CA MET A 323 -17.58 -1.36 1.46
C MET A 323 -18.68 -1.65 0.43
N ARG A 324 -19.54 -0.67 0.09
CA ARG A 324 -20.54 -0.81 -0.98
C ARG A 324 -19.93 -0.71 -2.38
N ALA A 325 -18.90 0.09 -2.56
CA ALA A 325 -18.20 0.28 -3.84
C ALA A 325 -17.46 -0.98 -4.29
N ARG A 326 -16.78 -1.67 -3.37
CA ARG A 326 -15.92 -2.84 -3.66
C ARG A 326 -16.65 -4.01 -4.36
N PRO A 327 -17.81 -4.50 -3.93
CA PRO A 327 -18.56 -5.54 -4.63
C PRO A 327 -18.93 -5.14 -6.06
N ARG A 328 -19.34 -3.89 -6.28
CA ARG A 328 -19.68 -3.39 -7.63
C ARG A 328 -18.46 -3.39 -8.55
N LEU A 329 -17.31 -2.94 -8.05
CA LEU A 329 -16.07 -2.95 -8.82
C LEU A 329 -15.62 -4.38 -9.17
N ARG A 330 -15.67 -5.31 -8.19
CA ARG A 330 -15.37 -6.73 -8.42
C ARG A 330 -16.28 -7.34 -9.49
N ALA A 331 -17.57 -7.08 -9.42
CA ALA A 331 -18.53 -7.54 -10.41
C ALA A 331 -18.27 -6.96 -11.81
N ALA A 332 -17.89 -5.67 -11.89
CA ALA A 332 -17.53 -5.04 -13.16
C ALA A 332 -16.26 -5.67 -13.76
N LEU A 333 -15.21 -5.88 -12.95
CA LEU A 333 -13.99 -6.56 -13.38
C LEU A 333 -14.24 -8.04 -13.75
N GLY A 334 -15.08 -8.76 -13.03
CA GLY A 334 -15.48 -10.13 -13.39
C GLY A 334 -16.15 -10.20 -14.76
N ARG A 335 -16.98 -9.20 -15.11
CA ARG A 335 -17.56 -9.08 -16.45
C ARG A 335 -16.51 -8.73 -17.53
N MET A 336 -15.44 -8.02 -17.18
CA MET A 336 -14.33 -7.75 -18.11
C MET A 336 -13.61 -9.05 -18.53
N PHE A 337 -13.45 -9.98 -17.59
CA PHE A 337 -12.69 -11.23 -17.76
C PHE A 337 -13.54 -12.46 -17.42
N PRO A 338 -14.60 -12.76 -18.18
CA PRO A 338 -15.54 -13.83 -17.84
C PRO A 338 -14.87 -15.19 -17.78
N GLY A 339 -15.08 -15.89 -16.67
CA GLY A 339 -14.52 -17.22 -16.42
C GLY A 339 -13.03 -17.24 -16.05
N LYS A 340 -12.37 -16.10 -15.96
CA LYS A 340 -11.00 -15.96 -15.43
C LYS A 340 -11.03 -15.72 -13.94
N LEU A 341 -10.08 -16.29 -13.21
CA LEU A 341 -9.94 -16.05 -11.78
C LEU A 341 -9.62 -14.57 -11.52
N LEU A 342 -10.45 -13.93 -10.72
CA LEU A 342 -10.25 -12.57 -10.19
C LEU A 342 -9.85 -12.66 -8.72
N LEU A 343 -8.57 -12.48 -8.43
CA LEU A 343 -8.05 -12.38 -7.07
C LEU A 343 -8.21 -10.95 -6.55
N CYS A 344 -8.72 -10.82 -5.34
CA CYS A 344 -8.92 -9.52 -4.70
C CYS A 344 -8.17 -9.48 -3.37
N PHE A 345 -7.16 -8.65 -3.28
CA PHE A 345 -6.38 -8.45 -2.05
C PHE A 345 -6.70 -7.11 -1.40
N ASP A 346 -6.96 -7.14 -0.12
CA ASP A 346 -7.09 -5.94 0.69
C ASP A 346 -5.70 -5.43 1.10
N SER A 347 -5.43 -4.16 0.86
CA SER A 347 -4.12 -3.57 1.11
C SER A 347 -3.74 -3.54 2.58
N GLU A 348 -4.72 -3.41 3.49
CA GLU A 348 -4.47 -3.40 4.93
C GLU A 348 -4.07 -4.80 5.42
N LEU A 349 -4.72 -5.86 4.90
CA LEU A 349 -4.34 -7.25 5.21
C LEU A 349 -2.97 -7.60 4.62
N LEU A 350 -2.69 -7.18 3.37
CA LEU A 350 -1.37 -7.36 2.77
C LEU A 350 -0.28 -6.62 3.53
N ASN A 351 -0.58 -5.43 4.03
CA ASN A 351 0.33 -4.66 4.85
C ASN A 351 0.75 -5.45 6.09
N GLN A 352 -0.22 -6.00 6.83
CA GLN A 352 0.05 -6.82 8.01
C GLN A 352 0.91 -8.05 7.66
N SER A 353 0.52 -8.82 6.64
CA SER A 353 1.24 -10.02 6.22
C SER A 353 2.68 -9.71 5.79
N LEU A 354 2.87 -8.59 5.08
CA LEU A 354 4.17 -8.17 4.61
C LEU A 354 5.05 -7.69 5.77
N MET A 355 4.48 -6.96 6.73
CA MET A 355 5.17 -6.53 7.95
C MET A 355 5.62 -7.73 8.79
N GLU A 356 4.75 -8.73 9.02
CA GLU A 356 5.09 -9.96 9.73
C GLU A 356 6.20 -10.76 9.03
N ARG A 357 6.18 -10.78 7.70
CA ARG A 357 7.24 -11.41 6.90
C ARG A 357 8.57 -10.70 7.08
N VAL A 358 8.59 -9.38 7.01
CA VAL A 358 9.79 -8.56 7.23
C VAL A 358 10.33 -8.78 8.64
N GLN A 359 9.48 -8.81 9.66
CA GLN A 359 9.88 -9.10 11.04
C GLN A 359 10.47 -10.51 11.19
N ARG A 360 9.87 -11.51 10.54
CA ARG A 360 10.36 -12.90 10.55
C ARG A 360 11.74 -13.02 9.89
N ILE A 361 11.94 -12.37 8.74
CA ILE A 361 13.25 -12.33 8.08
C ILE A 361 14.29 -11.67 8.99
N GLY A 362 13.92 -10.58 9.67
CA GLY A 362 14.79 -9.88 10.63
C GLY A 362 14.97 -10.60 11.97
N GLY A 363 14.27 -11.72 12.20
CA GLY A 363 14.32 -12.49 13.46
C GLY A 363 13.80 -11.71 14.68
N VAL A 364 12.81 -10.84 14.47
CA VAL A 364 12.23 -9.97 15.51
C VAL A 364 10.71 -10.15 15.67
N ASP A 365 10.13 -11.16 15.05
CA ASP A 365 8.70 -11.47 15.08
C ASP A 365 8.15 -11.86 16.47
N LYS A 366 9.02 -12.27 17.38
CA LYS A 366 8.67 -12.71 18.74
C LYS A 366 9.17 -11.76 19.84
N LEU A 367 9.67 -10.59 19.48
CA LEU A 367 10.21 -9.65 20.47
C LEU A 367 9.11 -8.81 21.13
N ALA A 368 9.26 -8.59 22.44
CA ALA A 368 8.40 -7.68 23.18
C ALA A 368 8.75 -6.21 22.86
N PRO A 369 7.80 -5.25 23.04
CA PRO A 369 8.09 -3.84 22.89
C PRO A 369 9.29 -3.40 23.74
N GLY A 370 10.21 -2.65 23.16
CA GLY A 370 11.41 -2.14 23.84
C GLY A 370 12.63 -3.07 23.84
N GLU A 371 12.52 -4.27 23.26
CA GLU A 371 13.67 -5.15 23.05
C GLU A 371 14.58 -4.65 21.90
N ARG A 372 15.62 -5.41 21.59
CA ARG A 372 16.65 -5.03 20.61
C ARG A 372 16.09 -4.66 19.23
N LEU A 373 16.77 -3.77 18.52
CA LEU A 373 16.51 -3.52 17.11
C LEU A 373 17.15 -4.61 16.23
N CYS A 374 16.49 -4.95 15.14
CA CYS A 374 17.06 -5.76 14.08
C CYS A 374 18.33 -5.11 13.52
N ARG A 375 19.26 -5.93 13.05
CA ARG A 375 20.43 -5.46 12.31
C ARG A 375 20.02 -4.84 10.97
N ASP A 376 19.02 -5.42 10.32
CA ASP A 376 18.59 -5.04 8.99
C ASP A 376 17.76 -3.75 9.03
N MET A 377 17.68 -3.09 7.89
CA MET A 377 16.83 -1.93 7.66
C MET A 377 15.76 -2.27 6.62
N CYS A 378 14.51 -1.99 6.93
CA CYS A 378 13.41 -2.11 6.00
C CYS A 378 13.32 -0.84 5.15
N VAL A 379 13.36 -1.01 3.83
CA VAL A 379 13.25 0.10 2.87
C VAL A 379 12.04 -0.16 1.96
N PRO A 380 10.84 0.28 2.36
CA PRO A 380 9.69 0.28 1.48
C PRO A 380 9.88 1.23 0.29
N TYR A 381 9.53 0.78 -0.91
CA TYR A 381 9.46 1.61 -2.11
C TYR A 381 8.15 1.41 -2.90
N GLY A 382 7.28 0.54 -2.40
CA GLY A 382 5.88 0.40 -2.80
C GLY A 382 4.94 1.29 -1.99
N LYS A 383 3.64 1.19 -2.25
CA LYS A 383 2.61 2.00 -1.57
C LYS A 383 2.17 1.40 -0.23
N ILE A 384 2.12 0.06 -0.11
CA ILE A 384 1.51 -0.63 1.03
C ILE A 384 2.24 -0.33 2.35
N LEU A 385 3.58 -0.35 2.37
CA LEU A 385 4.37 -0.06 3.56
C LEU A 385 5.00 1.34 3.57
N SER A 386 4.69 2.21 2.61
CA SER A 386 5.38 3.50 2.46
C SER A 386 5.30 4.40 3.70
N ASP A 387 4.22 4.27 4.45
CA ASP A 387 3.88 5.15 5.56
C ASP A 387 3.87 4.40 6.91
N VAL A 388 4.49 3.21 6.94
CA VAL A 388 4.48 2.31 8.10
C VAL A 388 5.88 2.16 8.68
N VAL A 389 5.99 2.13 9.99
CA VAL A 389 7.20 1.71 10.69
C VAL A 389 7.04 0.25 11.13
N VAL A 390 7.90 -0.62 10.62
CA VAL A 390 7.92 -2.02 11.04
C VAL A 390 8.50 -2.10 12.46
N PRO A 391 7.79 -2.66 13.45
CA PRO A 391 8.27 -2.76 14.82
C PRO A 391 9.62 -3.48 14.90
N HIS A 392 10.52 -2.97 15.74
CA HIS A 392 11.88 -3.47 15.97
C HIS A 392 12.83 -3.41 14.76
N ILE A 393 12.43 -2.80 13.64
CA ILE A 393 13.25 -2.65 12.44
C ILE A 393 13.34 -1.17 12.06
N VAL A 394 14.54 -0.68 11.79
CA VAL A 394 14.72 0.66 11.24
C VAL A 394 14.04 0.72 9.87
N THR A 395 13.00 1.53 9.75
CA THR A 395 12.23 1.66 8.52
C THR A 395 12.44 3.03 7.90
N LYS A 396 12.83 3.07 6.64
CA LYS A 396 13.05 4.30 5.86
C LYS A 396 12.54 4.12 4.44
N THR A 397 11.52 4.84 4.08
CA THR A 397 10.87 4.74 2.77
C THR A 397 11.70 5.42 1.68
N LEU A 398 11.79 4.78 0.52
CA LEU A 398 12.26 5.36 -0.73
C LEU A 398 11.05 5.87 -1.52
N HIS A 399 10.92 7.19 -1.58
CA HIS A 399 9.75 7.84 -2.18
C HIS A 399 9.91 7.94 -3.70
N ALA A 400 9.52 6.88 -4.37
CA ALA A 400 9.53 6.75 -5.82
C ALA A 400 8.13 6.48 -6.36
N GLU A 401 7.79 7.09 -7.49
CA GLU A 401 6.52 6.82 -8.15
C GLU A 401 6.66 6.71 -9.66
N LYS A 402 5.68 6.04 -10.26
CA LYS A 402 5.51 5.98 -11.71
C LYS A 402 4.91 7.30 -12.19
N CYS A 403 5.58 7.95 -13.14
CA CYS A 403 5.15 9.18 -13.77
C CYS A 403 5.10 9.01 -15.28
N PHE A 404 3.94 9.22 -15.88
CA PHE A 404 3.80 9.24 -17.34
C PHE A 404 4.29 10.55 -17.91
N ASP A 405 4.82 10.50 -19.16
CA ASP A 405 5.02 11.69 -19.96
C ASP A 405 3.66 12.35 -20.32
N ALA A 406 3.71 13.59 -20.78
CA ALA A 406 2.51 14.33 -21.13
C ALA A 406 1.68 13.68 -22.25
N ASP A 407 2.32 12.87 -23.11
CA ASP A 407 1.69 12.14 -24.22
C ASP A 407 1.07 10.81 -23.77
N LEU A 408 1.27 10.40 -22.51
CA LEU A 408 0.84 9.12 -21.95
C LEU A 408 1.40 7.86 -22.66
N ARG A 409 2.48 8.03 -23.42
CA ARG A 409 3.09 6.95 -24.22
C ARG A 409 4.17 6.20 -23.47
N ARG A 410 4.86 6.89 -22.57
CA ARG A 410 5.97 6.36 -21.79
C ARG A 410 5.78 6.75 -20.34
N PHE A 411 6.47 6.06 -19.48
CA PHE A 411 6.57 6.43 -18.07
C PHE A 411 8.00 6.25 -17.59
N ASP A 412 8.35 6.97 -16.55
CA ASP A 412 9.58 6.77 -15.81
C ASP A 412 9.27 6.60 -14.31
N ILE A 413 10.24 6.12 -13.56
CA ILE A 413 10.20 6.09 -12.10
C ILE A 413 10.99 7.29 -11.61
N LEU A 414 10.29 8.21 -10.99
CA LEU A 414 10.83 9.47 -10.49
C LEU A 414 10.63 9.56 -8.99
N GLU A 415 11.34 10.49 -8.35
CA GLU A 415 11.03 10.86 -6.98
C GLU A 415 9.60 11.39 -6.86
N PHE A 416 8.95 11.06 -5.77
CA PHE A 416 7.64 11.62 -5.46
C PHE A 416 7.76 13.15 -5.31
N PRO A 417 6.86 13.95 -5.93
CA PRO A 417 6.96 15.41 -5.91
C PRO A 417 7.05 15.98 -4.48
N GLY A 418 8.05 16.81 -4.25
CA GLY A 418 8.35 17.41 -2.95
C GLY A 418 9.35 16.60 -2.10
N TYR A 419 9.79 15.42 -2.57
CA TYR A 419 10.92 14.71 -1.99
C TYR A 419 12.23 15.02 -2.74
N SER A 420 13.36 14.76 -2.10
CA SER A 420 14.66 14.91 -2.73
C SER A 420 14.84 13.92 -3.89
N PRO A 421 15.71 14.22 -4.86
CA PRO A 421 16.02 13.31 -5.96
C PRO A 421 16.33 11.89 -5.48
N LEU A 422 15.91 10.87 -6.22
CA LEU A 422 16.09 9.46 -5.84
C LEU A 422 17.54 9.13 -5.46
N ARG A 423 18.51 9.71 -6.17
CA ARG A 423 19.95 9.55 -5.87
C ARG A 423 20.27 10.01 -4.44
N ASN A 424 19.78 11.16 -4.01
CA ASN A 424 20.03 11.69 -2.67
C ASN A 424 19.31 10.87 -1.59
N GLN A 425 18.11 10.37 -1.90
CA GLN A 425 17.41 9.43 -1.01
C GLN A 425 18.24 8.14 -0.82
N VAL A 426 18.81 7.59 -1.89
CA VAL A 426 19.66 6.38 -1.83
C VAL A 426 20.94 6.64 -1.04
N ARG A 427 21.59 7.80 -1.21
CA ARG A 427 22.75 8.20 -0.38
C ARG A 427 22.41 8.27 1.10
N MET A 428 21.24 8.82 1.43
CA MET A 428 20.74 8.86 2.80
C MET A 428 20.52 7.44 3.35
N LEU A 429 19.91 6.54 2.58
CA LEU A 429 19.72 5.15 2.99
C LEU A 429 21.06 4.44 3.22
N LYS A 430 22.04 4.65 2.33
CA LYS A 430 23.37 4.08 2.45
C LYS A 430 24.09 4.55 3.72
N SER A 431 23.88 5.79 4.15
CA SER A 431 24.54 6.34 5.35
C SER A 431 24.14 5.63 6.66
N PHE A 432 23.12 4.79 6.66
CA PHE A 432 22.77 3.95 7.82
C PHE A 432 23.69 2.74 7.98
N GLU A 433 24.47 2.35 6.96
CA GLU A 433 25.40 1.19 6.97
C GLU A 433 24.77 -0.10 7.49
N ARG A 434 23.51 -0.35 7.13
CA ARG A 434 22.77 -1.55 7.52
C ARG A 434 22.49 -2.42 6.30
N PRO A 435 22.43 -3.74 6.45
CA PRO A 435 21.85 -4.60 5.44
C PRO A 435 20.42 -4.16 5.15
N VAL A 436 20.02 -4.20 3.89
CA VAL A 436 18.75 -3.63 3.43
C VAL A 436 17.81 -4.71 2.94
N LEU A 437 16.62 -4.74 3.53
CA LEU A 437 15.45 -5.43 2.99
C LEU A 437 14.64 -4.42 2.16
N LEU A 438 14.70 -4.58 0.84
CA LEU A 438 13.95 -3.71 -0.08
C LEU A 438 12.53 -4.27 -0.24
N VAL A 439 11.51 -3.47 0.06
CA VAL A 439 10.13 -3.97 0.16
C VAL A 439 9.21 -3.32 -0.85
N ASP A 440 8.48 -4.12 -1.66
CA ASP A 440 7.51 -3.64 -2.66
C ASP A 440 6.15 -4.36 -2.55
N ASP A 441 5.15 -3.78 -3.18
CA ASP A 441 3.80 -4.33 -3.24
C ASP A 441 3.72 -5.49 -4.22
N LEU A 442 4.26 -5.29 -5.42
CA LEU A 442 4.18 -6.23 -6.54
C LEU A 442 5.44 -6.21 -7.39
N LEU A 443 6.02 -7.37 -7.61
CA LEU A 443 7.08 -7.58 -8.59
C LEU A 443 6.56 -8.41 -9.77
N HIS A 444 6.32 -7.74 -10.90
CA HIS A 444 5.83 -8.37 -12.13
C HIS A 444 6.79 -8.14 -13.31
N ASN A 445 6.84 -6.94 -13.86
CA ASN A 445 7.70 -6.61 -15.01
C ASN A 445 9.10 -6.08 -14.61
N GLY A 446 9.33 -5.81 -13.33
CA GLY A 446 10.61 -5.36 -12.82
C GLY A 446 10.99 -3.89 -13.16
N TYR A 447 10.13 -3.11 -13.83
CA TYR A 447 10.48 -1.76 -14.29
C TYR A 447 10.95 -0.83 -13.18
N ARG A 448 10.33 -0.91 -12.00
CA ARG A 448 10.71 -0.06 -10.86
C ARG A 448 12.09 -0.45 -10.34
N ILE A 449 12.33 -1.74 -10.14
CA ILE A 449 13.63 -2.21 -9.67
C ILE A 449 14.74 -1.97 -10.69
N GLU A 450 14.48 -2.17 -11.99
CA GLU A 450 15.44 -1.91 -13.06
C GLU A 450 15.90 -0.44 -13.07
N LYS A 451 14.98 0.50 -12.89
CA LYS A 451 15.32 1.94 -12.81
C LYS A 451 16.14 2.25 -11.55
N LEU A 452 15.74 1.73 -10.41
CA LEU A 452 16.44 1.94 -9.15
C LEU A 452 17.82 1.28 -9.14
N ASP A 453 17.99 0.13 -9.77
CA ASP A 453 19.28 -0.58 -9.86
C ASP A 453 20.40 0.23 -10.50
N LYS A 454 20.05 1.08 -11.46
CA LYS A 454 21.04 2.00 -12.04
C LYS A 454 21.57 2.96 -10.98
N ILE A 455 20.67 3.55 -10.20
CA ILE A 455 21.01 4.47 -9.11
C ILE A 455 21.76 3.72 -8.01
N PHE A 456 21.30 2.53 -7.63
CA PHE A 456 21.91 1.71 -6.60
C PHE A 456 23.36 1.37 -6.94
N ARG A 457 23.63 0.93 -8.18
CA ARG A 457 25.00 0.62 -8.63
C ARG A 457 25.90 1.86 -8.65
N GLU A 458 25.40 2.99 -9.14
CA GLU A 458 26.16 4.24 -9.19
C GLU A 458 26.53 4.75 -7.79
N GLU A 459 25.65 4.55 -6.80
CA GLU A 459 25.88 4.96 -5.42
C GLU A 459 26.54 3.85 -4.55
N GLY A 460 26.74 2.64 -5.10
CA GLY A 460 27.27 1.50 -4.36
C GLY A 460 26.35 1.09 -3.20
N PHE A 461 25.05 1.03 -3.45
CA PHE A 461 24.02 0.60 -2.53
C PHE A 461 23.47 -0.76 -3.01
N GLU A 462 23.64 -1.79 -2.20
CA GLU A 462 23.25 -3.15 -2.57
C GLU A 462 22.22 -3.69 -1.56
N PRO A 463 20.93 -3.80 -1.95
CA PRO A 463 19.95 -4.48 -1.13
C PRO A 463 20.31 -5.96 -0.97
N GLU A 464 20.28 -6.46 0.25
CA GLU A 464 20.57 -7.87 0.56
C GLU A 464 19.46 -8.79 0.05
N LYS A 465 18.20 -8.35 0.22
CA LYS A 465 17.03 -9.13 -0.16
C LYS A 465 15.90 -8.23 -0.63
N ILE A 466 15.10 -8.76 -1.54
CA ILE A 466 13.84 -8.14 -1.97
C ILE A 466 12.69 -8.93 -1.36
N VAL A 467 11.73 -8.21 -0.76
CA VAL A 467 10.53 -8.78 -0.16
C VAL A 467 9.33 -8.13 -0.83
N VAL A 468 8.40 -8.93 -1.33
CA VAL A 468 7.23 -8.40 -2.02
C VAL A 468 5.94 -9.03 -1.50
N ALA A 469 4.85 -8.28 -1.51
CA ALA A 469 3.56 -8.86 -1.19
C ALA A 469 3.17 -9.88 -2.26
N ILE A 470 3.33 -9.52 -3.53
CA ILE A 470 2.94 -10.37 -4.67
C ILE A 470 4.09 -10.50 -5.65
N LEU A 471 4.44 -11.75 -5.98
CA LEU A 471 5.47 -12.09 -6.96
C LEU A 471 4.84 -12.85 -8.14
N SER A 472 5.03 -12.35 -9.35
CA SER A 472 4.67 -13.13 -10.56
C SER A 472 5.82 -14.05 -11.01
N GLY A 473 5.50 -15.05 -11.83
CA GLY A 473 6.53 -15.90 -12.44
C GLY A 473 7.55 -15.08 -13.23
N ARG A 474 7.10 -14.11 -14.03
CA ARG A 474 8.01 -13.21 -14.74
C ARG A 474 8.90 -12.39 -13.79
N GLY A 475 8.34 -11.88 -12.69
CA GLY A 475 9.12 -11.17 -11.67
C GLY A 475 10.17 -12.07 -11.03
N ARG A 476 9.82 -13.33 -10.71
CA ARG A 476 10.75 -14.33 -10.19
C ARG A 476 11.89 -14.60 -11.19
N ASP A 477 11.56 -14.83 -12.45
CA ASP A 477 12.56 -15.13 -13.48
C ASP A 477 13.55 -13.98 -13.69
N ILE A 478 13.08 -12.71 -13.63
CA ILE A 478 13.93 -11.53 -13.66
C ILE A 478 14.90 -11.52 -12.47
N MET A 479 14.42 -11.79 -11.26
CA MET A 479 15.27 -11.81 -10.05
C MET A 479 16.28 -12.96 -10.10
N GLN A 480 15.88 -14.14 -10.52
CA GLN A 480 16.77 -15.29 -10.70
C GLN A 480 17.87 -15.00 -11.73
N ALA A 481 17.52 -14.39 -12.87
CA ALA A 481 18.48 -13.99 -13.89
C ALA A 481 19.51 -12.97 -13.37
N GLN A 482 19.15 -12.16 -12.38
CA GLN A 482 20.02 -11.19 -11.72
C GLN A 482 20.78 -11.77 -10.51
N GLY A 483 20.54 -13.04 -10.15
CA GLY A 483 21.14 -13.68 -8.96
C GLY A 483 20.64 -13.10 -7.63
N ARG A 484 19.45 -12.51 -7.60
CA ARG A 484 18.90 -11.85 -6.42
C ARG A 484 17.93 -12.74 -5.66
N ALA A 485 18.07 -12.70 -4.33
CA ALA A 485 17.11 -13.34 -3.44
C ALA A 485 15.81 -12.51 -3.36
N VAL A 486 14.67 -13.16 -3.62
CA VAL A 486 13.33 -12.57 -3.48
C VAL A 486 12.45 -13.48 -2.64
N GLU A 487 11.73 -12.89 -1.70
CA GLU A 487 10.67 -13.54 -0.93
C GLU A 487 9.33 -12.86 -1.19
N CYS A 488 8.25 -13.62 -1.13
CA CYS A 488 6.90 -13.07 -1.36
C CYS A 488 5.88 -13.67 -0.40
N GLU A 489 4.79 -12.92 -0.20
CA GLU A 489 3.63 -13.44 0.52
C GLU A 489 2.78 -14.33 -0.38
N TYR A 490 2.53 -13.89 -1.62
CA TYR A 490 1.80 -14.66 -2.63
C TYR A 490 2.63 -14.80 -3.91
N PHE A 491 2.74 -16.05 -4.38
CA PHE A 491 3.32 -16.32 -5.68
C PHE A 491 2.20 -16.60 -6.70
N ILE A 492 2.09 -15.77 -7.73
CA ILE A 492 1.10 -15.87 -8.80
C ILE A 492 1.83 -16.11 -10.13
N PRO A 493 2.12 -17.36 -10.52
CA PRO A 493 3.03 -17.69 -11.62
C PRO A 493 2.67 -16.98 -12.93
N ASN A 494 1.42 -17.05 -13.32
CA ASN A 494 0.91 -16.59 -14.62
C ASN A 494 0.01 -15.36 -14.47
N LEU A 495 0.36 -14.42 -13.58
CA LEU A 495 -0.39 -13.16 -13.41
C LEU A 495 -0.55 -12.47 -14.77
N HIS A 496 -1.81 -12.31 -15.21
CA HIS A 496 -2.13 -11.76 -16.51
C HIS A 496 -2.28 -10.25 -16.48
N TYR A 497 -3.19 -9.76 -15.62
CA TYR A 497 -3.40 -8.34 -15.37
C TYR A 497 -3.47 -8.06 -13.89
N TRP A 498 -3.09 -6.86 -13.53
CA TRP A 498 -3.30 -6.33 -12.19
C TRP A 498 -3.73 -4.88 -12.24
N VAL A 499 -4.58 -4.50 -11.32
CA VAL A 499 -5.06 -3.13 -11.18
C VAL A 499 -5.24 -2.80 -9.71
N THR A 500 -5.01 -1.56 -9.33
CA THR A 500 -5.34 -1.07 -8.00
C THR A 500 -6.67 -0.32 -8.04
N GLU A 501 -7.44 -0.40 -6.98
CA GLU A 501 -8.71 0.28 -6.84
C GLU A 501 -8.55 1.79 -7.02
N SER A 502 -7.50 2.38 -6.42
CA SER A 502 -7.20 3.80 -6.51
C SER A 502 -6.86 4.28 -7.93
N LEU A 503 -6.31 3.42 -8.81
CA LEU A 503 -6.07 3.79 -10.21
C LEU A 503 -7.36 4.04 -11.01
N LEU A 504 -8.46 3.42 -10.57
CA LEU A 504 -9.76 3.53 -11.23
C LEU A 504 -10.62 4.67 -10.67
N TYR A 505 -10.28 5.25 -9.52
CA TYR A 505 -11.09 6.25 -8.85
C TYR A 505 -10.49 7.66 -8.98
N PRO A 506 -11.05 8.51 -9.88
CA PRO A 506 -10.58 9.88 -10.04
C PRO A 506 -10.67 10.67 -8.74
N PHE A 507 -9.76 11.61 -8.54
CA PHE A 507 -9.52 12.41 -7.33
C PHE A 507 -9.03 11.65 -6.11
N LEU A 508 -9.43 10.38 -5.93
CA LEU A 508 -8.97 9.50 -4.84
C LEU A 508 -7.60 8.88 -5.14
N GLY A 509 -7.27 8.69 -6.43
CA GLY A 509 -6.02 8.11 -6.88
C GLY A 509 -5.76 8.37 -8.35
N GLY A 510 -4.86 7.60 -8.93
CA GLY A 510 -4.39 7.71 -10.31
C GLY A 510 -2.87 7.65 -10.38
N ASP A 511 -2.32 7.38 -11.57
CA ASP A 511 -0.88 7.49 -11.83
C ASP A 511 -0.50 8.95 -12.11
N SER A 512 0.69 9.37 -11.69
CA SER A 512 1.19 10.72 -11.97
C SER A 512 1.46 10.93 -13.44
N VAL A 513 1.23 12.16 -13.90
CA VAL A 513 1.53 12.62 -15.26
C VAL A 513 2.48 13.80 -15.19
N GLU A 514 3.47 13.84 -16.08
CA GLU A 514 4.37 14.96 -16.24
C GLU A 514 3.59 16.17 -16.76
N GLY A 515 3.23 17.04 -15.83
CA GLY A 515 2.65 18.34 -16.15
C GLY A 515 3.62 19.45 -15.78
N THR A 516 3.25 20.69 -16.03
CA THR A 516 3.93 21.83 -15.40
C THR A 516 4.01 21.51 -13.91
N ARG A 517 5.22 21.18 -13.40
CA ARG A 517 5.50 20.85 -11.99
C ARG A 517 4.96 21.98 -11.13
N SER A 518 3.65 22.01 -10.99
CA SER A 518 2.98 22.96 -10.15
C SER A 518 3.31 22.57 -8.71
N ARG A 519 3.97 23.47 -8.00
CA ARG A 519 4.19 23.42 -6.55
C ARG A 519 2.87 23.40 -5.76
N LYS A 520 1.77 22.93 -6.35
CA LYS A 520 0.43 22.91 -5.78
C LYS A 520 0.24 21.65 -4.94
N ARG A 521 -0.68 21.74 -3.96
CA ARG A 521 -1.06 20.67 -3.03
C ARG A 521 -1.67 19.42 -3.71
N SER A 522 -1.99 19.47 -4.98
CA SER A 522 -2.59 18.39 -5.75
C SER A 522 -1.78 18.12 -7.02
N LEU A 523 -1.74 16.86 -7.44
CA LEU A 523 -0.92 16.39 -8.54
C LEU A 523 -1.77 16.04 -9.74
N PRO A 524 -1.36 16.44 -10.97
CA PRO A 524 -1.96 15.92 -12.19
C PRO A 524 -1.88 14.39 -12.19
N SER A 525 -2.95 13.75 -12.61
CA SER A 525 -3.04 12.29 -12.63
C SER A 525 -3.84 11.79 -13.82
N ILE A 526 -3.60 10.55 -14.19
CA ILE A 526 -4.41 9.83 -15.14
C ILE A 526 -5.08 8.66 -14.46
N ASN A 527 -6.39 8.52 -14.70
CA ASN A 527 -7.17 7.37 -14.29
C ASN A 527 -7.45 6.49 -15.51
N LEU A 528 -7.30 5.19 -15.34
CA LEU A 528 -7.34 4.21 -16.43
C LEU A 528 -8.78 3.78 -16.74
N ILE A 529 -9.67 4.77 -16.86
CA ILE A 529 -11.09 4.65 -17.20
C ILE A 529 -11.51 5.79 -18.14
N LEU A 530 -12.59 5.57 -18.88
CA LEU A 530 -13.26 6.64 -19.62
C LEU A 530 -13.96 7.61 -18.64
N PRO A 531 -14.07 8.92 -18.97
CA PRO A 531 -13.59 9.59 -20.18
C PRO A 531 -12.14 10.05 -20.12
N TYR A 532 -11.36 9.71 -19.08
CA TYR A 532 -10.00 10.19 -18.89
C TYR A 532 -8.99 9.50 -19.82
N TYR A 533 -9.09 8.19 -19.94
CA TYR A 533 -8.19 7.39 -20.76
C TYR A 533 -8.88 6.12 -21.25
N TYR A 534 -8.69 5.77 -22.53
CA TYR A 534 -9.12 4.46 -23.00
C TYR A 534 -8.13 3.40 -22.50
N PRO A 535 -8.57 2.43 -21.67
CA PRO A 535 -7.65 1.50 -21.02
C PRO A 535 -7.10 0.46 -22.01
N ASN A 536 -6.06 0.82 -22.75
CA ASN A 536 -5.41 -0.01 -23.78
C ASN A 536 -4.89 -1.37 -23.29
N TYR A 537 -4.72 -1.56 -21.99
CA TYR A 537 -4.32 -2.85 -21.45
C TYR A 537 -5.48 -3.84 -21.30
N PHE A 538 -6.72 -3.40 -21.46
CA PHE A 538 -7.88 -4.27 -21.62
C PHE A 538 -8.19 -4.56 -23.10
N ARG A 539 -7.15 -4.74 -23.90
CA ARG A 539 -7.24 -4.81 -25.38
C ARG A 539 -8.25 -5.82 -25.92
N ASP A 540 -8.48 -6.91 -25.18
CA ASP A 540 -9.37 -8.00 -25.57
C ASP A 540 -10.81 -7.83 -25.03
N ALA A 541 -11.08 -6.73 -24.34
CA ALA A 541 -12.40 -6.49 -23.78
C ALA A 541 -13.30 -5.78 -24.79
N ALA A 542 -14.55 -6.23 -24.90
CA ALA A 542 -15.56 -5.55 -25.68
C ALA A 542 -15.79 -4.11 -25.15
N PRO A 543 -15.96 -3.11 -26.05
CA PRO A 543 -16.15 -1.72 -25.65
C PRO A 543 -17.24 -1.51 -24.60
N GLU A 544 -18.37 -2.21 -24.70
CA GLU A 544 -19.48 -2.11 -23.75
C GLU A 544 -19.06 -2.47 -22.34
N ARG A 545 -18.13 -3.41 -22.17
CA ARG A 545 -17.58 -3.80 -20.85
C ARG A 545 -16.66 -2.72 -20.30
N VAL A 546 -15.88 -2.07 -21.17
CA VAL A 546 -15.02 -0.92 -20.78
C VAL A 546 -15.89 0.24 -20.30
N TYR A 547 -16.99 0.53 -21.01
CA TYR A 547 -17.97 1.54 -20.58
C TYR A 547 -18.59 1.19 -19.23
N ALA A 548 -19.04 -0.04 -19.05
CA ALA A 548 -19.66 -0.49 -17.79
C ALA A 548 -18.67 -0.45 -16.61
N LEU A 549 -17.41 -0.79 -16.83
CA LEU A 549 -16.37 -0.64 -15.81
C LEU A 549 -16.13 0.82 -15.45
N SER A 550 -16.02 1.69 -16.47
CA SER A 550 -15.79 3.13 -16.29
C SER A 550 -16.95 3.79 -15.53
N GLU A 551 -18.19 3.49 -15.90
CA GLU A 551 -19.39 3.96 -15.22
C GLU A 551 -19.39 3.52 -13.73
N THR A 552 -19.16 2.24 -13.47
CA THR A 552 -19.07 1.71 -12.10
C THR A 552 -17.98 2.39 -11.29
N ALA A 553 -16.81 2.63 -11.88
CA ALA A 553 -15.69 3.28 -11.19
C ALA A 553 -16.00 4.75 -10.86
N LEU A 554 -16.61 5.48 -11.80
CA LEU A 554 -17.03 6.87 -11.57
C LEU A 554 -18.13 6.96 -10.49
N GLU A 555 -19.13 6.08 -10.51
CA GLU A 555 -20.19 6.02 -9.49
C GLU A 555 -19.61 5.70 -8.11
N ASN A 556 -18.69 4.75 -8.03
CA ASN A 556 -18.01 4.39 -6.79
C ASN A 556 -17.19 5.56 -6.24
N ALA A 557 -16.39 6.21 -7.08
CA ALA A 557 -15.62 7.38 -6.69
C ALA A 557 -16.53 8.53 -6.21
N LEU A 558 -17.65 8.75 -6.91
CA LEU A 558 -18.65 9.77 -6.54
C LEU A 558 -19.26 9.47 -5.17
N GLU A 559 -19.62 8.22 -4.90
CA GLU A 559 -20.20 7.83 -3.60
C GLU A 559 -19.20 8.03 -2.46
N ILE A 560 -17.94 7.60 -2.65
CA ILE A 560 -16.87 7.75 -1.65
C ILE A 560 -16.58 9.23 -1.39
N LEU A 561 -16.42 10.04 -2.45
CA LEU A 561 -16.16 11.47 -2.31
C LEU A 561 -17.31 12.22 -1.63
N ARG A 562 -18.57 11.89 -1.93
CA ARG A 562 -19.72 12.47 -1.22
C ARG A 562 -19.73 12.12 0.26
N ALA A 563 -19.35 10.89 0.61
CA ALA A 563 -19.22 10.50 2.01
C ALA A 563 -18.10 11.30 2.70
N LEU A 564 -16.94 11.48 2.04
CA LEU A 564 -15.83 12.30 2.53
C LEU A 564 -16.20 13.78 2.67
N GLU A 565 -16.86 14.36 1.66
CA GLU A 565 -17.32 15.75 1.66
C GLU A 565 -18.32 16.01 2.80
N LYS A 566 -19.23 15.06 3.04
CA LYS A 566 -20.19 15.13 4.14
C LYS A 566 -19.50 14.99 5.50
N ALA A 567 -18.66 13.99 5.70
CA ALA A 567 -17.93 13.79 6.94
C ALA A 567 -17.04 15.00 7.27
N HIS A 568 -16.39 15.58 6.26
CA HIS A 568 -15.59 16.79 6.42
C HIS A 568 -16.43 18.00 6.85
N GLN A 569 -17.59 18.20 6.21
CA GLN A 569 -18.52 19.28 6.58
C GLN A 569 -19.05 19.13 8.01
N GLU A 570 -19.40 17.92 8.41
CA GLU A 570 -19.90 17.63 9.77
C GLU A 570 -18.81 17.84 10.83
N GLN A 571 -17.56 17.49 10.53
CA GLN A 571 -16.46 17.55 11.48
C GLN A 571 -15.83 18.96 11.59
N PHE A 572 -15.64 19.64 10.45
CA PHE A 572 -14.89 20.89 10.37
C PHE A 572 -15.77 22.11 10.04
N ALA A 573 -17.10 21.95 9.90
CA ALA A 573 -18.05 22.98 9.50
C ALA A 573 -17.66 23.73 8.22
N SER A 574 -16.97 23.03 7.28
CA SER A 574 -16.43 23.61 6.06
C SER A 574 -16.49 22.63 4.88
N MET A 575 -16.69 23.15 3.67
CA MET A 575 -16.75 22.35 2.46
C MET A 575 -15.39 21.75 2.10
N LEU A 576 -15.36 20.45 1.77
CA LEU A 576 -14.21 19.81 1.16
C LEU A 576 -14.19 20.12 -0.35
N THR A 577 -13.43 21.12 -0.74
CA THR A 577 -13.30 21.55 -2.14
C THR A 577 -12.02 20.98 -2.76
N ILE A 578 -11.87 21.09 -4.09
CA ILE A 578 -10.63 20.69 -4.81
C ILE A 578 -9.37 21.28 -4.13
N ARG A 579 -9.42 22.56 -3.72
CA ARG A 579 -8.29 23.21 -3.03
C ARG A 579 -7.99 22.59 -1.68
N ARG A 580 -8.97 21.97 -1.05
CA ARG A 580 -8.91 21.42 0.31
C ARG A 580 -8.84 19.90 0.36
N LEU A 581 -8.81 19.20 -0.79
CA LEU A 581 -8.72 17.74 -0.83
C LEU A 581 -7.58 17.15 0.00
N GLY A 582 -6.46 17.89 0.12
CA GLY A 582 -5.34 17.50 0.97
C GLY A 582 -5.66 17.42 2.47
N GLU A 583 -6.80 17.95 2.92
CA GLU A 583 -7.26 17.82 4.31
C GLU A 583 -7.85 16.43 4.60
N ALA A 584 -8.38 15.76 3.56
CA ALA A 584 -8.97 14.42 3.66
C ALA A 584 -8.15 13.31 3.00
N LEU A 585 -7.27 13.65 2.07
CA LEU A 585 -6.49 12.69 1.30
C LEU A 585 -4.98 12.94 1.46
N TYR A 586 -4.21 11.86 1.60
CA TYR A 586 -2.74 11.94 1.68
C TYR A 586 -2.11 12.49 0.40
N ARG A 587 -2.63 12.05 -0.75
CA ARG A 587 -2.07 12.35 -2.07
C ARG A 587 -3.20 12.74 -3.03
N PRO A 588 -3.83 13.92 -2.84
CA PRO A 588 -4.93 14.32 -3.69
C PRO A 588 -4.47 14.39 -5.15
N ARG A 589 -5.26 13.80 -6.02
CA ARG A 589 -5.00 13.70 -7.44
C ARG A 589 -5.99 14.56 -8.22
N LEU A 590 -5.51 15.21 -9.27
CA LEU A 590 -6.36 15.93 -10.21
C LEU A 590 -6.36 15.18 -11.55
N PRO A 591 -7.44 14.48 -11.89
CA PRO A 591 -7.49 13.73 -13.14
C PRO A 591 -7.39 14.65 -14.34
N GLU A 592 -6.61 14.23 -15.35
CA GLU A 592 -6.44 14.92 -16.61
C GLU A 592 -7.07 14.14 -17.77
N GLN A 593 -7.54 14.86 -18.79
CA GLN A 593 -8.13 14.30 -20.01
C GLN A 593 -7.26 14.60 -21.24
N GLY A 594 -5.93 14.58 -21.07
CA GLY A 594 -4.97 14.72 -22.17
C GLY A 594 -4.57 16.15 -22.55
N GLN A 595 -5.22 17.19 -22.02
CA GLN A 595 -4.74 18.58 -22.10
C GLN A 595 -5.28 19.36 -20.90
N CYS A 596 -4.41 19.71 -19.98
CA CYS A 596 -4.59 20.66 -18.85
C CYS A 596 -6.05 20.94 -18.47
N MET A 597 -6.72 19.99 -17.87
CA MET A 597 -8.05 20.21 -17.34
C MET A 597 -7.94 21.18 -16.15
N LEU A 598 -8.49 22.37 -16.31
CA LEU A 598 -8.52 23.36 -15.25
C LEU A 598 -9.65 23.03 -14.28
N HIS A 599 -9.30 22.66 -13.05
CA HIS A 599 -10.26 22.46 -11.97
C HIS A 599 -10.43 23.76 -11.18
N ASP A 600 -11.68 24.22 -11.04
CA ASP A 600 -11.99 25.30 -10.10
C ASP A 600 -11.80 24.81 -8.66
N GLY A 601 -10.82 25.38 -7.98
CA GLY A 601 -10.48 25.01 -6.61
C GLY A 601 -11.59 25.25 -5.58
N SER A 602 -12.64 26.01 -5.92
CA SER A 602 -13.77 26.32 -5.03
C SER A 602 -14.90 25.28 -5.08
N LEU A 603 -14.89 24.39 -6.08
CA LEU A 603 -15.89 23.35 -6.24
C LEU A 603 -15.48 22.04 -5.55
N PRO A 604 -16.44 21.22 -5.10
CA PRO A 604 -16.17 19.88 -4.60
C PRO A 604 -15.80 18.92 -5.73
N ALA A 605 -15.01 17.89 -5.44
CA ALA A 605 -14.59 16.89 -6.42
C ALA A 605 -15.78 16.10 -7.00
N SER A 606 -16.81 15.87 -6.21
CA SER A 606 -18.06 15.19 -6.63
C SER A 606 -18.76 15.89 -7.79
N ALA A 607 -18.65 17.21 -7.92
CA ALA A 607 -19.24 17.96 -9.03
C ALA A 607 -18.60 17.59 -10.38
N TYR A 608 -17.28 17.40 -10.40
CA TYR A 608 -16.56 16.99 -11.61
C TYR A 608 -16.84 15.54 -12.01
N LEU A 609 -17.09 14.66 -11.04
CA LEU A 609 -17.47 13.28 -11.36
C LEU A 609 -18.86 13.18 -11.97
N LEU A 610 -19.80 14.05 -11.57
CA LEU A 610 -21.10 14.14 -12.22
C LEU A 610 -20.98 14.59 -13.70
N ASP A 611 -20.10 15.55 -13.98
CA ASP A 611 -19.82 15.96 -15.36
C ASP A 611 -19.15 14.83 -16.16
N SER A 612 -18.20 14.10 -15.54
CA SER A 612 -17.53 12.95 -16.15
C SER A 612 -18.50 11.82 -16.52
N LEU A 613 -19.51 11.54 -15.67
CA LEU A 613 -20.58 10.58 -15.98
C LEU A 613 -21.41 11.05 -17.19
N GLN A 614 -21.75 12.34 -17.27
CA GLN A 614 -22.46 12.88 -18.43
C GLN A 614 -21.61 12.82 -19.71
N GLN A 615 -20.31 13.04 -19.61
CA GLN A 615 -19.38 12.92 -20.75
C GLN A 615 -19.29 11.46 -21.21
N LEU A 616 -19.18 10.50 -20.27
CA LEU A 616 -19.19 9.07 -20.59
C LEU A 616 -20.44 8.67 -21.37
N ASP A 617 -21.60 9.13 -20.94
CA ASP A 617 -22.88 8.91 -21.65
C ASP A 617 -22.87 9.48 -23.07
N ARG A 618 -22.30 10.66 -23.26
CA ARG A 618 -22.19 11.30 -24.59
C ARG A 618 -21.26 10.50 -25.51
N ILE A 619 -20.13 10.02 -25.01
CA ILE A 619 -19.20 9.19 -25.79
C ILE A 619 -19.90 7.91 -26.22
N ARG A 620 -20.53 7.20 -25.28
CA ARG A 620 -21.26 5.94 -25.52
C ARG A 620 -22.35 6.06 -26.58
N ARG A 621 -23.03 7.23 -26.70
CA ARG A 621 -24.06 7.47 -27.71
C ARG A 621 -23.52 7.81 -29.10
N LYS A 622 -22.24 8.22 -29.21
CA LYS A 622 -21.61 8.60 -30.49
C LYS A 622 -20.94 7.42 -31.20
N GLU A 623 -20.46 6.41 -30.49
CA GLU A 623 -19.76 5.25 -31.10
C GLU A 623 -20.62 4.32 -31.97
N PRO A 624 -21.94 4.14 -31.80
CA PRO A 624 -22.74 3.28 -32.68
C PRO A 624 -22.83 3.77 -34.13
N ALA A 625 -22.48 5.05 -34.41
CA ALA A 625 -22.60 5.63 -35.71
C ALA A 625 -21.38 5.42 -36.65
N GLU A 626 -20.22 5.01 -36.09
CA GLU A 626 -18.98 4.83 -36.87
C GLU A 626 -18.62 3.36 -37.15
N HIS A 627 -19.16 2.41 -36.41
CA HIS A 627 -18.91 0.97 -36.62
C HIS A 627 -19.86 0.29 -37.63
N GLU A 628 -20.93 0.96 -38.07
CA GLU A 628 -21.77 0.48 -39.19
C GLU A 628 -21.24 0.85 -40.57
N LEU A 629 -20.09 1.54 -40.65
CA LEU A 629 -19.48 2.04 -41.91
C LEU A 629 -18.07 1.50 -42.18
N LEU A 630 -17.62 0.49 -41.50
CA LEU A 630 -16.41 -0.29 -41.80
C LEU A 630 -16.73 -1.80 -41.77
#